data_de2fdbda2519d695f155bfa70d1b52aa
#
_entry.id   de2fdbda2519d695f155bfa70d1b52aa
#
_cell.length_a   1.000
_cell.length_b   1.000
_cell.length_c   1.000
_cell.angle_alpha   90.00
_cell.angle_beta   90.00
_cell.angle_gamma   90.00
#
_symmetry.space_group_name_H-M   'P 1'
#
loop_
_entity.id
_entity.type
_entity.pdbx_description
1 polymer ?
#
loop_
_entity_poly.entity_id
_entity_poly.type
_entity_poly.pdbx_seq_one_letter_code
_entity_poly.pdbx_strand_id
1 'polypeptide(L)'
;METLTDENLMMDVARGNLDGLKLLFERHHMHVFNFLYKMTGDRMLSEDIAQDVFYKIMKYRTSYNNGKFVSWLFTIARNSLNTHFRNQRHTDGDMDQLNEVQLQEPEGREEEFSHLHRALSKLEASDRELLLLNRFQEIKYAELAEMTGSTPGAIKTKVSRALGKLREIYFEII
;
A
#
# COMPACT_ATOMS: atom_id res chain seq x y z
N MET A 1 -25.18 9.76 -17.86
CA MET A 1 -23.76 10.08 -17.63
C MET A 1 -23.02 8.80 -17.26
N GLU A 2 -22.09 8.39 -18.07
CA GLU A 2 -21.24 7.27 -17.69
C GLU A 2 -20.29 7.73 -16.60
N THR A 3 -20.32 7.02 -15.48
CA THR A 3 -19.37 7.25 -14.40
C THR A 3 -17.98 6.79 -14.89
N LEU A 4 -17.01 7.67 -14.88
CA LEU A 4 -15.64 7.34 -15.25
C LEU A 4 -15.03 6.47 -14.15
N THR A 5 -15.03 5.17 -14.36
CA THR A 5 -14.40 4.22 -13.44
C THR A 5 -12.88 4.29 -13.59
N ASP A 6 -12.17 3.88 -12.55
CA ASP A 6 -10.71 3.80 -12.61
C ASP A 6 -10.25 2.92 -13.77
N GLU A 7 -10.94 1.80 -13.99
CA GLU A 7 -10.64 0.83 -15.05
C GLU A 7 -10.82 1.45 -16.43
N ASN A 8 -11.89 2.19 -16.65
CA ASN A 8 -12.13 2.88 -17.93
C ASN A 8 -11.08 3.96 -18.18
N LEU A 9 -10.75 4.75 -17.15
CA LEU A 9 -9.70 5.76 -17.23
C LEU A 9 -8.35 5.13 -17.57
N MET A 10 -8.02 4.03 -16.89
CA MET A 10 -6.72 3.37 -17.11
C MET A 10 -6.66 2.68 -18.48
N MET A 11 -7.78 2.14 -18.98
CA MET A 11 -7.83 1.58 -20.33
C MET A 11 -7.53 2.64 -21.38
N ASP A 12 -8.08 3.84 -21.24
CA ASP A 12 -7.80 4.96 -22.14
C ASP A 12 -6.33 5.38 -22.07
N VAL A 13 -5.77 5.45 -20.88
CA VAL A 13 -4.34 5.74 -20.65
C VAL A 13 -3.47 4.68 -21.34
N ALA A 14 -3.83 3.41 -21.22
CA ALA A 14 -3.10 2.30 -21.84
C ALA A 14 -3.10 2.41 -23.38
N ARG A 15 -4.16 2.97 -23.95
CA ARG A 15 -4.30 3.19 -25.40
C ARG A 15 -3.58 4.45 -25.91
N GLY A 16 -3.00 5.23 -25.01
CA GLY A 16 -2.25 6.43 -25.35
C GLY A 16 -2.93 7.76 -25.01
N ASN A 17 -4.18 7.74 -24.54
CA ASN A 17 -4.86 8.94 -24.05
C ASN A 17 -4.51 9.18 -22.59
N LEU A 18 -3.54 10.05 -22.34
CA LEU A 18 -2.99 10.28 -21.00
C LEU A 18 -3.82 11.25 -20.15
N ASP A 19 -4.93 11.78 -20.69
CA ASP A 19 -5.74 12.77 -19.97
C ASP A 19 -6.32 12.22 -18.65
N GLY A 20 -6.60 10.92 -18.59
CA GLY A 20 -7.11 10.27 -17.39
C GLY A 20 -6.13 10.14 -16.23
N LEU A 21 -4.83 10.31 -16.48
CA LEU A 21 -3.80 10.19 -15.45
C LEU A 21 -3.99 11.20 -14.31
N LYS A 22 -4.36 12.43 -14.65
CA LYS A 22 -4.61 13.47 -13.65
C LYS A 22 -5.71 13.06 -12.68
N LEU A 23 -6.82 12.52 -13.19
CA LEU A 23 -7.94 12.10 -12.37
C LEU A 23 -7.59 10.88 -11.52
N LEU A 24 -6.87 9.91 -12.08
CA LEU A 24 -6.37 8.76 -11.33
C LEU A 24 -5.43 9.18 -10.21
N PHE A 25 -4.54 10.13 -10.47
CA PHE A 25 -3.65 10.71 -9.47
C PHE A 25 -4.47 11.38 -8.35
N GLU A 26 -5.41 12.24 -8.70
CA GLU A 26 -6.25 12.94 -7.72
C GLU A 26 -7.04 11.97 -6.83
N ARG A 27 -7.54 10.87 -7.40
CA ARG A 27 -8.32 9.87 -6.65
C ARG A 27 -7.46 9.03 -5.71
N HIS A 28 -6.23 8.70 -6.09
CA HIS A 28 -5.47 7.62 -5.45
C HIS A 28 -4.17 8.04 -4.79
N HIS A 29 -3.63 9.23 -5.04
CA HIS A 29 -2.30 9.58 -4.53
C HIS A 29 -2.23 9.59 -3.01
N MET A 30 -3.29 10.05 -2.33
CA MET A 30 -3.33 10.05 -0.86
C MET A 30 -3.40 8.63 -0.29
N HIS A 31 -4.13 7.74 -0.95
CA HIS A 31 -4.20 6.33 -0.53
C HIS A 31 -2.85 5.64 -0.67
N VAL A 32 -2.15 5.87 -1.77
CA VAL A 32 -0.81 5.34 -1.99
C VAL A 32 0.17 5.91 -0.96
N PHE A 33 0.15 7.22 -0.77
CA PHE A 33 0.99 7.88 0.25
C PHE A 33 0.74 7.31 1.64
N ASN A 34 -0.52 7.19 2.05
CA ASN A 34 -0.89 6.70 3.38
C ASN A 34 -0.43 5.26 3.59
N PHE A 35 -0.58 4.40 2.58
CA PHE A 35 -0.05 3.04 2.63
C PHE A 35 1.46 3.04 2.84
N LEU A 36 2.19 3.79 2.03
CA LEU A 36 3.64 3.88 2.12
C LEU A 36 4.09 4.47 3.47
N TYR A 37 3.40 5.50 3.94
CA TYR A 37 3.72 6.12 5.23
C TYR A 37 3.50 5.16 6.40
N LYS A 38 2.42 4.39 6.38
CA LYS A 38 2.16 3.37 7.41
C LYS A 38 3.16 2.22 7.35
N MET A 39 3.72 1.94 6.17
CA MET A 39 4.75 0.91 6.01
C MET A 39 6.14 1.40 6.40
N THR A 40 6.49 2.65 6.13
CA THR A 40 7.86 3.17 6.28
C THR A 40 8.04 4.08 7.50
N GLY A 41 6.99 4.78 7.92
CA GLY A 41 7.08 5.81 8.95
C GLY A 41 7.83 7.07 8.52
N ASP A 42 8.23 7.16 7.27
CA ASP A 42 9.04 8.26 6.73
C ASP A 42 8.24 9.01 5.67
N ARG A 43 7.92 10.26 5.97
CA ARG A 43 7.06 11.09 5.11
C ARG A 43 7.73 11.42 3.78
N MET A 44 9.00 11.84 3.80
CA MET A 44 9.72 12.19 2.57
C MET A 44 9.92 10.98 1.67
N LEU A 45 10.31 9.86 2.24
CA LEU A 45 10.46 8.60 1.53
C LEU A 45 9.14 8.16 0.90
N SER A 46 8.04 8.27 1.65
CA SER A 46 6.71 7.92 1.16
C SER A 46 6.28 8.78 -0.03
N GLU A 47 6.57 10.08 0.01
CA GLU A 47 6.33 10.98 -1.12
C GLU A 47 7.15 10.59 -2.35
N ASP A 48 8.43 10.30 -2.16
CA ASP A 48 9.33 9.91 -3.25
C ASP A 48 8.86 8.60 -3.91
N ILE A 49 8.52 7.59 -3.10
CA ILE A 49 8.03 6.31 -3.64
C ILE A 49 6.66 6.49 -4.31
N ALA A 50 5.77 7.31 -3.73
CA ALA A 50 4.46 7.58 -4.33
C ALA A 50 4.59 8.22 -5.71
N GLN A 51 5.49 9.18 -5.87
CA GLN A 51 5.79 9.78 -7.17
C GLN A 51 6.31 8.74 -8.16
N ASP A 52 7.20 7.87 -7.72
CA ASP A 52 7.71 6.77 -8.54
C ASP A 52 6.60 5.81 -8.97
N VAL A 53 5.66 5.51 -8.09
CA VAL A 53 4.50 4.66 -8.40
C VAL A 53 3.69 5.26 -9.55
N PHE A 54 3.35 6.54 -9.50
CA PHE A 54 2.57 7.18 -10.55
C PHE A 54 3.37 7.34 -11.84
N TYR A 55 4.67 7.54 -11.76
CA TYR A 55 5.54 7.49 -12.93
C TYR A 55 5.50 6.09 -13.59
N LYS A 56 5.55 5.04 -12.79
CA LYS A 56 5.48 3.65 -13.28
C LYS A 56 4.13 3.30 -13.88
N ILE A 57 3.04 3.86 -13.36
CA ILE A 57 1.72 3.70 -13.97
C ILE A 57 1.75 4.20 -15.42
N MET A 58 2.33 5.36 -15.65
CA MET A 58 2.50 5.92 -17.00
C MET A 58 3.46 5.07 -17.83
N LYS A 59 4.61 4.73 -17.29
CA LYS A 59 5.66 3.98 -17.99
C LYS A 59 5.20 2.59 -18.41
N TYR A 60 4.48 1.88 -17.54
CA TYR A 60 4.02 0.51 -17.76
C TYR A 60 2.53 0.43 -18.12
N ARG A 61 1.95 1.53 -18.59
CA ARG A 61 0.51 1.63 -18.91
C ARG A 61 0.02 0.54 -19.87
N THR A 62 0.87 0.11 -20.80
CA THR A 62 0.50 -0.92 -21.77
C THR A 62 0.38 -2.31 -21.17
N SER A 63 0.93 -2.51 -19.98
CA SER A 63 0.80 -3.78 -19.25
C SER A 63 -0.50 -3.90 -18.47
N TYR A 64 -1.28 -2.83 -18.38
CA TYR A 64 -2.58 -2.87 -17.71
C TYR A 64 -3.56 -3.70 -18.54
N ASN A 65 -4.20 -4.67 -17.92
CA ASN A 65 -4.91 -5.77 -18.58
C ASN A 65 -6.39 -5.85 -18.18
N ASN A 66 -7.02 -4.71 -18.00
CA ASN A 66 -8.44 -4.58 -17.65
C ASN A 66 -8.88 -5.30 -16.36
N GLY A 67 -7.94 -5.57 -15.46
CA GLY A 67 -8.23 -6.05 -14.11
C GLY A 67 -8.61 -4.92 -13.17
N LYS A 68 -8.75 -5.22 -11.89
CA LYS A 68 -9.02 -4.20 -10.87
C LYS A 68 -7.86 -3.20 -10.80
N PHE A 69 -8.16 -1.93 -11.06
CA PHE A 69 -7.13 -0.88 -11.07
C PHE A 69 -6.41 -0.76 -9.72
N VAL A 70 -7.17 -0.77 -8.62
CA VAL A 70 -6.60 -0.63 -7.28
C VAL A 70 -5.62 -1.76 -6.97
N SER A 71 -5.93 -2.99 -7.37
CA SER A 71 -5.02 -4.14 -7.18
C SER A 71 -3.75 -3.98 -8.01
N TRP A 72 -3.87 -3.53 -9.25
CA TRP A 72 -2.72 -3.26 -10.12
C TRP A 72 -1.86 -2.12 -9.57
N LEU A 73 -2.51 -1.03 -9.14
CA LEU A 73 -1.85 0.13 -8.52
C LEU A 73 -1.03 -0.27 -7.29
N PHE A 74 -1.63 -1.00 -6.36
CA PHE A 74 -0.96 -1.40 -5.13
C PHE A 74 0.06 -2.52 -5.32
N THR A 75 -0.05 -3.30 -6.40
CA THR A 75 1.03 -4.21 -6.82
C THR A 75 2.28 -3.40 -7.18
N ILE A 76 2.12 -2.32 -7.95
CA ILE A 76 3.22 -1.41 -8.30
C ILE A 76 3.79 -0.75 -7.04
N ALA A 77 2.92 -0.25 -6.16
CA ALA A 77 3.34 0.40 -4.91
C ALA A 77 4.14 -0.57 -4.01
N ARG A 78 3.64 -1.79 -3.86
CA ARG A 78 4.29 -2.84 -3.08
C ARG A 78 5.66 -3.21 -3.67
N ASN A 79 5.72 -3.38 -4.97
CA ASN A 79 6.97 -3.71 -5.66
C ASN A 79 7.99 -2.57 -5.56
N SER A 80 7.54 -1.32 -5.68
CA SER A 80 8.40 -0.14 -5.54
C SER A 80 8.97 -0.04 -4.13
N LEU A 81 8.15 -0.29 -3.13
CA LEU A 81 8.57 -0.31 -1.72
C LEU A 81 9.60 -1.42 -1.48
N ASN A 82 9.33 -2.63 -1.95
CA ASN A 82 10.22 -3.77 -1.79
C ASN A 82 11.56 -3.55 -2.49
N THR A 83 11.54 -2.96 -3.69
CA THR A 83 12.76 -2.62 -4.44
C THR A 83 13.59 -1.59 -3.68
N HIS A 84 12.95 -0.56 -3.13
CA HIS A 84 13.64 0.46 -2.33
C HIS A 84 14.37 -0.17 -1.15
N PHE A 85 13.70 -1.03 -0.38
CA PHE A 85 14.31 -1.68 0.78
C PHE A 85 15.39 -2.70 0.40
N ARG A 86 15.23 -3.39 -0.72
CA ARG A 86 16.26 -4.29 -1.25
C ARG A 86 17.54 -3.53 -1.58
N ASN A 87 17.41 -2.39 -2.26
CA ASN A 87 18.55 -1.55 -2.60
C ASN A 87 19.24 -0.99 -1.36
N GLN A 88 18.47 -0.59 -0.36
CA GLN A 88 18.99 -0.09 0.91
C GLN A 88 19.74 -1.16 1.70
N ARG A 89 19.26 -2.43 1.69
CA ARG A 89 19.95 -3.56 2.32
C ARG A 89 21.34 -3.79 1.76
N HIS A 90 21.51 -3.61 0.44
CA HIS A 90 22.82 -3.75 -0.20
C HIS A 90 23.80 -2.65 0.23
N THR A 91 23.30 -1.50 0.65
CA THR A 91 24.11 -0.35 1.06
C THR A 91 24.44 -0.38 2.55
N ASP A 92 23.49 -0.71 3.42
CA ASP A 92 23.58 -0.57 4.88
C ASP A 92 23.71 -1.90 5.63
N GLY A 93 23.47 -3.03 4.98
CA GLY A 93 23.62 -4.37 5.57
C GLY A 93 22.59 -4.72 6.65
N ASP A 94 21.56 -3.92 6.86
CA ASP A 94 20.59 -4.11 7.93
C ASP A 94 19.30 -4.72 7.38
N MET A 95 18.91 -5.88 7.93
CA MET A 95 17.82 -6.71 7.44
C MET A 95 16.46 -6.42 8.11
N ASP A 96 16.43 -5.65 9.21
CA ASP A 96 15.25 -5.52 10.06
C ASP A 96 14.54 -4.16 9.99
N GLN A 97 14.87 -3.31 9.02
CA GLN A 97 14.37 -1.94 8.95
C GLN A 97 12.86 -1.80 8.75
N LEU A 98 12.18 -2.86 8.30
CA LEU A 98 10.71 -2.84 8.06
C LEU A 98 9.88 -3.26 9.25
N ASN A 99 10.46 -3.96 10.23
CA ASN A 99 9.65 -4.56 11.30
C ASN A 99 9.27 -3.56 12.39
N GLU A 100 10.16 -2.67 12.79
CA GLU A 100 9.82 -1.57 13.70
C GLU A 100 9.97 -0.23 12.98
N VAL A 101 8.84 0.43 12.76
CA VAL A 101 8.78 1.72 12.11
C VAL A 101 8.57 2.80 13.16
N GLN A 102 9.47 3.79 13.20
CA GLN A 102 9.26 4.99 14.02
C GLN A 102 8.33 5.93 13.25
N LEU A 103 7.09 5.99 13.67
CA LEU A 103 6.13 6.92 13.11
C LEU A 103 6.39 8.30 13.65
N GLN A 104 6.59 9.27 12.75
CA GLN A 104 6.49 10.68 13.11
C GLN A 104 5.03 10.96 13.45
N GLU A 105 4.77 11.53 14.63
CA GLU A 105 3.39 11.83 15.01
C GLU A 105 2.78 12.83 14.04
N PRO A 106 1.62 12.51 13.45
CA PRO A 106 0.92 13.47 12.60
C PRO A 106 0.37 14.60 13.47
N GLU A 107 0.76 15.82 13.14
CA GLU A 107 0.27 17.01 13.83
C GLU A 107 -1.26 17.10 13.73
N GLY A 108 -1.95 17.22 14.87
CA GLY A 108 -3.35 17.59 14.94
C GLY A 108 -4.38 16.49 14.75
N ARG A 109 -4.04 15.23 15.01
CA ARG A 109 -4.99 14.12 14.92
C ARG A 109 -5.44 13.61 16.29
N GLU A 110 -6.66 13.02 16.30
CA GLU A 110 -7.28 12.45 17.48
C GLU A 110 -6.43 11.33 18.10
N GLU A 111 -6.47 11.24 19.42
CA GLU A 111 -5.69 10.30 20.22
C GLU A 111 -5.91 8.83 19.83
N GLU A 112 -7.15 8.44 19.51
CA GLU A 112 -7.50 7.09 19.08
C GLU A 112 -6.78 6.67 17.78
N PHE A 113 -6.67 7.60 16.83
CA PHE A 113 -5.98 7.37 15.58
C PHE A 113 -4.47 7.16 15.81
N SER A 114 -3.90 7.91 16.76
CA SER A 114 -2.51 7.77 17.18
C SER A 114 -2.24 6.37 17.76
N HIS A 115 -3.16 5.84 18.59
CA HIS A 115 -3.04 4.50 19.15
C HIS A 115 -3.06 3.41 18.09
N LEU A 116 -3.95 3.52 17.11
CA LEU A 116 -4.02 2.57 16.01
C LEU A 116 -2.73 2.61 15.16
N HIS A 117 -2.23 3.78 14.88
CA HIS A 117 -0.95 3.94 14.17
C HIS A 117 0.21 3.28 14.88
N ARG A 118 0.30 3.48 16.19
CA ARG A 118 1.34 2.83 17.00
C ARG A 118 1.20 1.31 16.99
N ALA A 119 -0.03 0.81 17.10
CA ALA A 119 -0.28 -0.62 17.07
C ALA A 119 0.14 -1.23 15.73
N LEU A 120 -0.24 -0.59 14.63
CA LEU A 120 0.16 -1.01 13.29
C LEU A 120 1.68 -1.01 13.11
N SER A 121 2.38 -0.01 13.66
CA SER A 121 3.84 0.08 13.57
C SER A 121 4.56 -1.05 14.29
N LYS A 122 3.93 -1.67 15.27
CA LYS A 122 4.50 -2.80 16.03
C LYS A 122 4.27 -4.16 15.40
N LEU A 123 3.41 -4.25 14.39
CA LEU A 123 3.23 -5.48 13.64
C LEU A 123 4.44 -5.76 12.75
N GLU A 124 4.70 -7.04 12.49
CA GLU A 124 5.64 -7.43 11.44
C GLU A 124 5.20 -6.83 10.10
N ALA A 125 6.17 -6.49 9.25
CA ALA A 125 5.90 -5.82 7.98
C ALA A 125 4.92 -6.59 7.09
N SER A 126 5.03 -7.92 7.02
CA SER A 126 4.13 -8.75 6.22
C SER A 126 2.69 -8.72 6.73
N ASP A 127 2.49 -8.75 8.03
CA ASP A 127 1.16 -8.67 8.65
C ASP A 127 0.55 -7.28 8.44
N ARG A 128 1.35 -6.23 8.65
CA ARG A 128 0.94 -4.84 8.44
C ARG A 128 0.52 -4.61 7.00
N GLU A 129 1.30 -5.08 6.05
CA GLU A 129 1.02 -4.96 4.61
C GLU A 129 -0.34 -5.58 4.26
N LEU A 130 -0.58 -6.81 4.69
CA LEU A 130 -1.85 -7.49 4.40
C LEU A 130 -3.06 -6.77 5.00
N LEU A 131 -2.94 -6.29 6.24
CA LEU A 131 -4.01 -5.54 6.86
C LEU A 131 -4.28 -4.22 6.13
N LEU A 132 -3.23 -3.49 5.76
CA LEU A 132 -3.38 -2.22 5.05
C LEU A 132 -4.03 -2.44 3.68
N LEU A 133 -3.61 -3.44 2.95
CA LEU A 133 -4.17 -3.71 1.62
C LEU A 133 -5.59 -4.24 1.68
N ASN A 134 -5.91 -5.10 2.63
CA ASN A 134 -7.25 -5.69 2.73
C ASN A 134 -8.26 -4.74 3.40
N ARG A 135 -7.93 -4.20 4.56
CA ARG A 135 -8.88 -3.43 5.37
C ARG A 135 -8.97 -1.96 4.99
N PHE A 136 -7.86 -1.33 4.62
CA PHE A 136 -7.87 0.09 4.25
C PHE A 136 -8.10 0.30 2.76
N GLN A 137 -7.55 -0.56 1.90
CA GLN A 137 -7.68 -0.44 0.45
C GLN A 137 -8.75 -1.36 -0.14
N GLU A 138 -9.38 -2.18 0.69
CA GLU A 138 -10.49 -3.06 0.31
C GLU A 138 -10.13 -4.05 -0.82
N ILE A 139 -8.87 -4.47 -0.88
CA ILE A 139 -8.44 -5.47 -1.84
C ILE A 139 -8.86 -6.85 -1.34
N LYS A 140 -9.57 -7.59 -2.18
CA LYS A 140 -10.13 -8.90 -1.82
C LYS A 140 -9.05 -9.96 -1.68
N TYR A 141 -9.35 -11.01 -0.92
CA TYR A 141 -8.41 -12.10 -0.65
C TYR A 141 -7.88 -12.75 -1.94
N ALA A 142 -8.74 -12.95 -2.95
CA ALA A 142 -8.34 -13.54 -4.23
C ALA A 142 -7.27 -12.69 -4.92
N GLU A 143 -7.44 -11.37 -4.91
CA GLU A 143 -6.50 -10.44 -5.52
C GLU A 143 -5.19 -10.35 -4.73
N LEU A 144 -5.27 -10.34 -3.40
CA LEU A 144 -4.10 -10.39 -2.54
C LEU A 144 -3.31 -11.68 -2.74
N ALA A 145 -4.01 -12.79 -2.95
CA ALA A 145 -3.37 -14.08 -3.24
C ALA A 145 -2.55 -14.00 -4.52
N GLU A 146 -3.09 -13.40 -5.58
CA GLU A 146 -2.35 -13.19 -6.83
C GLU A 146 -1.15 -12.29 -6.63
N MET A 147 -1.32 -11.18 -5.91
CA MET A 147 -0.24 -10.22 -5.63
C MET A 147 0.93 -10.83 -4.86
N THR A 148 0.66 -11.78 -3.99
CA THR A 148 1.65 -12.34 -3.06
C THR A 148 2.06 -13.78 -3.39
N GLY A 149 1.51 -14.37 -4.45
CA GLY A 149 1.81 -15.74 -4.82
C GLY A 149 1.26 -16.77 -3.84
N SER A 150 0.09 -16.52 -3.27
CA SER A 150 -0.55 -17.36 -2.26
C SER A 150 -1.94 -17.81 -2.71
N THR A 151 -2.73 -18.37 -1.79
CA THR A 151 -4.11 -18.77 -2.03
C THR A 151 -5.07 -17.88 -1.24
N PRO A 152 -6.33 -17.70 -1.69
CA PRO A 152 -7.32 -16.90 -0.92
C PRO A 152 -7.53 -17.41 0.50
N GLY A 153 -7.54 -18.74 0.70
CA GLY A 153 -7.68 -19.33 2.03
C GLY A 153 -6.51 -19.01 2.95
N ALA A 154 -5.28 -19.09 2.42
CA ALA A 154 -4.08 -18.73 3.17
C ALA A 154 -4.06 -17.24 3.53
N ILE A 155 -4.45 -16.37 2.60
CA ILE A 155 -4.54 -14.92 2.84
C ILE A 155 -5.58 -14.63 3.93
N LYS A 156 -6.76 -15.23 3.85
CA LYS A 156 -7.82 -15.06 4.86
C LYS A 156 -7.30 -15.41 6.26
N THR A 157 -6.60 -16.54 6.38
CA THR A 157 -6.01 -16.98 7.65
C THR A 157 -4.97 -15.99 8.16
N LYS A 158 -4.07 -15.52 7.30
CA LYS A 158 -3.04 -14.54 7.65
C LYS A 158 -3.64 -13.21 8.10
N VAL A 159 -4.65 -12.71 7.39
CA VAL A 159 -5.35 -11.47 7.76
C VAL A 159 -6.03 -11.61 9.11
N SER A 160 -6.71 -12.74 9.34
CA SER A 160 -7.39 -13.02 10.60
C SER A 160 -6.41 -13.05 11.78
N ARG A 161 -5.27 -13.71 11.61
CA ARG A 161 -4.20 -13.76 12.63
C ARG A 161 -3.59 -12.39 12.87
N ALA A 162 -3.33 -11.63 11.80
CA ALA A 162 -2.78 -10.27 11.90
C ALA A 162 -3.74 -9.35 12.66
N LEU A 163 -5.04 -9.44 12.39
CA LEU A 163 -6.06 -8.70 13.16
C LEU A 163 -6.03 -9.04 14.65
N GLY A 164 -5.88 -10.33 14.97
CA GLY A 164 -5.76 -10.77 16.37
C GLY A 164 -4.54 -10.16 17.05
N LYS A 165 -3.39 -10.18 16.38
CA LYS A 165 -2.16 -9.56 16.90
C LYS A 165 -2.32 -8.05 17.06
N LEU A 166 -2.91 -7.38 16.07
CA LEU A 166 -3.16 -5.94 16.14
C LEU A 166 -4.04 -5.58 17.33
N ARG A 167 -5.09 -6.36 17.57
CA ARG A 167 -6.00 -6.17 18.70
C ARG A 167 -5.27 -6.29 20.02
N GLU A 168 -4.44 -7.30 20.19
CA GLU A 168 -3.65 -7.50 21.39
C GLU A 168 -2.71 -6.32 21.64
N ILE A 169 -1.97 -5.89 20.61
CA ILE A 169 -1.06 -4.75 20.71
C ILE A 169 -1.82 -3.47 21.05
N TYR A 170 -2.96 -3.25 20.40
CA TYR A 170 -3.78 -2.06 20.62
C TYR A 170 -4.25 -1.96 22.07
N PHE A 171 -4.73 -3.05 22.64
CA PHE A 171 -5.19 -3.06 24.03
C PHE A 171 -4.05 -2.93 25.05
N GLU A 172 -2.83 -3.28 24.71
CA GLU A 172 -1.67 -3.03 25.55
C GLU A 172 -1.28 -1.54 25.58
N ILE A 173 -1.50 -0.84 24.47
CA ILE A 173 -1.15 0.58 24.35
C ILE A 173 -2.12 1.48 25.11
N ILE A 174 -3.42 1.15 25.07
CA ILE A 174 -4.43 1.91 25.79
C ILE A 174 -4.52 1.45 27.24
#